data_96e80a0e2a46ea9fedfe7f334f12e936
#
_entry.id   96e80a0e2a46ea9fedfe7f334f12e936
#
_cell.length_a   1.000
_cell.length_b   1.000
_cell.length_c   1.000
_cell.angle_alpha   90.00
_cell.angle_beta   90.00
_cell.angle_gamma   90.00
#
_symmetry.space_group_name_H-M   'P 1'
#
loop_
_entity.id
_entity.type
_entity.pdbx_description
1 polymer ?
#
loop_
_entity_poly.entity_id
_entity_poly.type
_entity_poly.pdbx_seq_one_letter_code
_entity_poly.pdbx_strand_id
1 'polypeptide(L)'
;EKVTIKNVLLGEVWLCSGQSTMEMPLKGLKGQPVKNGNEINVRSANKNIRLITIPRATLLEPLQDFEGKWEEASPKSTSNFSATAWYFGSLLQEVLDVPVGLIHVSYGGSSMEAWMNQEMLKDFTSAKIPTTKEELVKDPNRVPTTLFNGMLSPVIGYGIKGCIWYQGESNYERASEYTALMKKMVSSWRGLWKQGDFPFYYAQIAPFNYASFHPKDYLEKYNSAYIREAQLKASKEILNSGMAVLMDVGEENNIHSMDKEKGGNRLAFQALAKTYGIEGFEFESQKYKSMEIKDGSVTVSFDDAANGITSYDKEDLG
;
A
#
# COMPACT_ATOMS: atom_id res chain seq x y z
N GLU A 1 -1.62 -22.34 -33.75
CA GLU A 1 -1.04 -22.97 -32.55
C GLU A 1 -2.14 -23.13 -31.48
N LYS A 2 -2.23 -24.30 -30.85
CA LYS A 2 -3.24 -24.55 -29.81
C LYS A 2 -2.55 -24.45 -28.44
N VAL A 3 -2.92 -23.45 -27.64
CA VAL A 3 -2.46 -23.29 -26.27
C VAL A 3 -3.53 -23.84 -25.33
N THR A 4 -3.13 -24.67 -24.35
CA THR A 4 -4.02 -25.21 -23.32
C THR A 4 -3.53 -24.75 -21.94
N ILE A 5 -4.34 -23.97 -21.26
CA ILE A 5 -4.07 -23.53 -19.88
C ILE A 5 -4.93 -24.37 -18.92
N LYS A 6 -4.32 -24.95 -17.88
CA LYS A 6 -5.00 -25.77 -16.88
C LYS A 6 -5.00 -25.06 -15.53
N ASN A 7 -5.90 -25.49 -14.62
CA ASN A 7 -6.02 -24.97 -13.27
C ASN A 7 -6.31 -23.45 -13.21
N VAL A 8 -7.18 -22.98 -14.10
CA VAL A 8 -7.65 -21.59 -14.15
C VAL A 8 -8.80 -21.41 -13.17
N LEU A 9 -8.74 -20.35 -12.37
CA LEU A 9 -9.82 -19.91 -11.49
C LEU A 9 -10.41 -18.60 -12.01
N LEU A 10 -11.71 -18.42 -11.85
CA LEU A 10 -12.39 -17.14 -12.02
C LEU A 10 -12.61 -16.53 -10.64
N GLY A 11 -12.22 -15.30 -10.43
CA GLY A 11 -12.29 -14.64 -9.14
C GLY A 11 -11.79 -13.21 -9.17
N GLU A 12 -11.51 -12.66 -8.00
CA GLU A 12 -11.12 -11.28 -7.81
C GLU A 12 -9.58 -11.14 -7.84
N VAL A 13 -9.03 -10.33 -8.73
CA VAL A 13 -7.58 -10.10 -8.82
C VAL A 13 -7.24 -8.70 -8.32
N TRP A 14 -6.30 -8.61 -7.40
CA TRP A 14 -5.87 -7.36 -6.80
C TRP A 14 -4.38 -7.10 -7.06
N LEU A 15 -4.08 -5.85 -7.49
CA LEU A 15 -2.72 -5.36 -7.57
C LEU A 15 -2.27 -4.89 -6.17
N CYS A 16 -1.15 -5.43 -5.69
CA CYS A 16 -0.59 -5.11 -4.37
C CYS A 16 0.76 -4.44 -4.57
N SER A 17 0.81 -3.11 -4.45
CA SER A 17 2.00 -2.33 -4.81
C SER A 17 2.42 -1.35 -3.71
N GLY A 18 3.66 -0.85 -3.79
CA GLY A 18 4.23 0.08 -2.82
C GLY A 18 5.71 -0.13 -2.54
N GLN A 19 6.12 0.16 -1.29
CA GLN A 19 7.50 0.01 -0.87
C GLN A 19 7.70 -1.12 0.16
N SER A 20 8.72 -1.04 1.00
CA SER A 20 9.14 -2.11 1.93
C SER A 20 8.04 -2.65 2.85
N THR A 21 7.11 -1.83 3.30
CA THR A 21 5.98 -2.26 4.13
C THR A 21 4.95 -3.10 3.38
N MET A 22 4.80 -2.90 2.06
CA MET A 22 4.09 -3.82 1.17
C MET A 22 4.96 -5.03 0.81
N GLU A 23 6.26 -4.83 0.62
CA GLU A 23 7.16 -5.88 0.15
C GLU A 23 7.50 -6.92 1.21
N MET A 24 7.52 -6.55 2.50
CA MET A 24 7.94 -7.40 3.60
C MET A 24 7.26 -8.77 3.57
N PRO A 25 8.04 -9.87 3.45
CA PRO A 25 7.47 -11.20 3.33
C PRO A 25 6.90 -11.71 4.66
N LEU A 26 5.96 -12.66 4.61
CA LEU A 26 5.31 -13.21 5.80
C LEU A 26 6.30 -13.84 6.78
N LYS A 27 7.40 -14.40 6.31
CA LYS A 27 8.51 -14.89 7.16
C LYS A 27 9.27 -13.79 7.89
N GLY A 28 9.02 -12.52 7.59
CA GLY A 28 9.78 -11.39 8.09
C GLY A 28 11.11 -11.16 7.38
N LEU A 29 11.83 -10.13 7.83
CA LEU A 29 13.19 -9.80 7.42
C LEU A 29 14.16 -10.10 8.57
N LYS A 30 15.48 -10.10 8.31
CA LYS A 30 16.49 -10.33 9.35
C LYS A 30 16.34 -9.29 10.47
N GLY A 31 16.08 -9.75 11.69
CA GLY A 31 15.86 -8.90 12.85
C GLY A 31 14.53 -8.15 12.89
N GLN A 32 13.65 -8.40 11.93
CA GLN A 32 12.34 -7.75 11.82
C GLN A 32 11.27 -8.82 11.52
N PRO A 33 10.70 -9.43 12.56
CA PRO A 33 9.69 -10.47 12.39
C PRO A 33 8.33 -9.89 11.97
N VAL A 34 7.49 -10.70 11.38
CA VAL A 34 6.04 -10.47 11.30
C VAL A 34 5.39 -11.12 12.52
N LYS A 35 4.53 -10.39 13.22
CA LYS A 35 3.78 -10.89 14.36
C LYS A 35 2.96 -12.11 13.94
N ASN A 36 3.07 -13.20 14.69
CA ASN A 36 2.42 -14.48 14.39
C ASN A 36 2.75 -15.08 13.00
N GLY A 37 3.79 -14.58 12.32
CA GLY A 37 4.09 -14.94 10.94
C GLY A 37 4.26 -16.46 10.69
N ASN A 38 4.93 -17.19 11.60
CA ASN A 38 5.09 -18.63 11.49
C ASN A 38 3.76 -19.38 11.64
N GLU A 39 2.93 -18.99 12.59
CA GLU A 39 1.62 -19.60 12.83
C GLU A 39 0.69 -19.41 11.62
N ILE A 40 0.63 -18.20 11.11
CA ILE A 40 -0.16 -17.87 9.92
C ILE A 40 0.38 -18.63 8.69
N ASN A 41 1.70 -18.67 8.53
CA ASN A 41 2.31 -19.36 7.40
C ASN A 41 1.96 -20.88 7.39
N VAL A 42 2.03 -21.55 8.52
CA VAL A 42 1.67 -22.97 8.61
C VAL A 42 0.21 -23.21 8.19
N ARG A 43 -0.68 -22.26 8.43
CA ARG A 43 -2.12 -22.35 8.10
C ARG A 43 -2.44 -21.78 6.71
N SER A 44 -1.47 -21.32 5.93
CA SER A 44 -1.69 -20.54 4.71
C SER A 44 -2.10 -21.37 3.47
N ALA A 45 -2.19 -22.68 3.57
CA ALA A 45 -2.61 -23.50 2.44
C ALA A 45 -4.06 -23.20 2.02
N ASN A 46 -4.25 -22.62 0.84
CA ASN A 46 -5.57 -22.29 0.30
C ASN A 46 -5.57 -22.37 -1.24
N LYS A 47 -6.35 -23.33 -1.77
CA LYS A 47 -6.45 -23.56 -3.23
C LYS A 47 -7.17 -22.41 -3.97
N ASN A 48 -7.92 -21.59 -3.28
CA ASN A 48 -8.65 -20.47 -3.85
C ASN A 48 -7.84 -19.17 -3.81
N ILE A 49 -6.63 -19.16 -3.26
CA ILE A 49 -5.73 -18.01 -3.32
C ILE A 49 -4.59 -18.30 -4.28
N ARG A 50 -4.35 -17.37 -5.20
CA ARG A 50 -3.25 -17.40 -6.16
C ARG A 50 -2.34 -16.20 -5.95
N LEU A 51 -1.04 -16.48 -5.97
CA LEU A 51 0.01 -15.52 -5.67
C LEU A 51 0.95 -15.41 -6.87
N ILE A 52 1.30 -14.18 -7.25
CA ILE A 52 2.40 -13.92 -8.18
C ILE A 52 3.19 -12.71 -7.68
N THR A 53 4.52 -12.82 -7.69
CA THR A 53 5.42 -11.71 -7.38
C THR A 53 6.19 -11.33 -8.65
N ILE A 54 6.12 -10.05 -9.01
CA ILE A 54 6.87 -9.51 -10.14
C ILE A 54 8.33 -9.34 -9.72
N PRO A 55 9.28 -9.86 -10.50
CA PRO A 55 10.71 -9.71 -10.21
C PRO A 55 11.13 -8.24 -10.13
N ARG A 56 12.04 -7.91 -9.21
CA ARG A 56 12.60 -6.56 -9.10
C ARG A 56 13.39 -6.20 -10.36
N ALA A 57 13.05 -5.08 -10.97
CA ALA A 57 13.76 -4.50 -12.08
C ALA A 57 13.67 -2.98 -12.05
N THR A 58 14.77 -2.30 -12.35
CA THR A 58 14.86 -0.84 -12.48
C THR A 58 15.44 -0.53 -13.84
N LEU A 59 14.62 0.03 -14.73
CA LEU A 59 14.93 0.18 -16.14
C LEU A 59 14.64 1.59 -16.65
N LEU A 60 15.38 2.01 -17.67
CA LEU A 60 15.12 3.25 -18.41
C LEU A 60 13.92 3.13 -19.34
N GLU A 61 13.71 1.94 -19.94
CA GLU A 61 12.65 1.68 -20.89
C GLU A 61 11.63 0.68 -20.35
N PRO A 62 10.34 0.81 -20.70
CA PRO A 62 9.30 -0.09 -20.25
C PRO A 62 9.47 -1.52 -20.74
N LEU A 63 9.43 -2.49 -19.83
CA LEU A 63 9.29 -3.91 -20.17
C LEU A 63 7.89 -4.19 -20.72
N GLN A 64 7.83 -5.12 -21.68
CA GLN A 64 6.57 -5.61 -22.24
C GLN A 64 6.08 -6.89 -21.58
N ASP A 65 6.99 -7.66 -20.97
CA ASP A 65 6.71 -8.97 -20.36
C ASP A 65 7.72 -9.26 -19.26
N PHE A 66 7.44 -10.26 -18.42
CA PHE A 66 8.32 -10.72 -17.34
C PHE A 66 8.22 -12.23 -17.16
N GLU A 67 9.27 -12.83 -16.63
CA GLU A 67 9.24 -14.23 -16.22
C GLU A 67 8.60 -14.40 -14.85
N GLY A 68 7.50 -15.13 -14.78
CA GLY A 68 6.77 -15.39 -13.54
C GLY A 68 5.68 -16.44 -13.72
N LYS A 69 5.21 -16.94 -12.61
CA LYS A 69 4.06 -17.89 -12.61
C LYS A 69 3.18 -17.66 -11.39
N TRP A 70 1.91 -17.92 -11.59
CA TRP A 70 0.97 -18.01 -10.49
C TRP A 70 1.23 -19.27 -9.66
N GLU A 71 1.24 -19.11 -8.34
CA GLU A 71 1.39 -20.20 -7.38
C GLU A 71 0.12 -20.32 -6.52
N GLU A 72 -0.24 -21.54 -6.15
CA GLU A 72 -1.25 -21.75 -5.10
C GLU A 72 -0.69 -21.32 -3.76
N ALA A 73 -1.54 -20.73 -2.91
CA ALA A 73 -1.14 -20.41 -1.54
C ALA A 73 -0.83 -21.68 -0.75
N SER A 74 0.36 -21.72 -0.21
CA SER A 74 0.90 -22.81 0.60
C SER A 74 1.96 -22.25 1.55
N PRO A 75 2.34 -22.93 2.62
CA PRO A 75 3.43 -22.47 3.50
C PRO A 75 4.72 -22.13 2.75
N LYS A 76 4.99 -22.82 1.63
CA LYS A 76 6.17 -22.57 0.81
C LYS A 76 6.07 -21.26 0.02
N SER A 77 4.97 -21.02 -0.68
CA SER A 77 4.76 -19.82 -1.51
C SER A 77 4.48 -18.59 -0.67
N THR A 78 3.65 -18.73 0.39
CA THR A 78 3.21 -17.64 1.24
C THR A 78 4.35 -17.09 2.11
N SER A 79 5.27 -17.95 2.57
CA SER A 79 6.42 -17.54 3.39
C SER A 79 7.23 -16.40 2.77
N ASN A 80 7.40 -16.40 1.45
CA ASN A 80 8.15 -15.38 0.71
C ASN A 80 7.26 -14.29 0.09
N PHE A 81 5.94 -14.41 0.23
CA PHE A 81 4.99 -13.45 -0.32
C PHE A 81 4.77 -12.28 0.65
N SER A 82 4.33 -11.13 0.13
CA SER A 82 3.95 -9.95 0.92
C SER A 82 3.02 -10.31 2.08
N ALA A 83 3.41 -10.01 3.31
CA ALA A 83 2.56 -10.22 4.47
C ALA A 83 1.31 -9.34 4.41
N THR A 84 1.44 -8.07 4.08
CA THR A 84 0.30 -7.14 3.96
C THR A 84 -0.70 -7.61 2.90
N ALA A 85 -0.22 -8.01 1.71
CA ALA A 85 -1.08 -8.51 0.65
C ALA A 85 -1.71 -9.87 1.01
N TRP A 86 -0.97 -10.74 1.74
CA TRP A 86 -1.51 -12.00 2.24
C TRP A 86 -2.70 -11.80 3.17
N TYR A 87 -2.57 -10.96 4.21
CA TYR A 87 -3.66 -10.69 5.14
C TYR A 87 -4.87 -10.05 4.44
N PHE A 88 -4.62 -9.12 3.51
CA PHE A 88 -5.67 -8.55 2.68
C PHE A 88 -6.42 -9.62 1.88
N GLY A 89 -5.70 -10.43 1.12
CA GLY A 89 -6.32 -11.41 0.21
C GLY A 89 -6.94 -12.60 0.92
N SER A 90 -6.36 -13.06 2.05
CA SER A 90 -6.92 -14.15 2.83
C SER A 90 -8.24 -13.76 3.48
N LEU A 91 -8.35 -12.55 4.02
CA LEU A 91 -9.61 -12.05 4.58
C LEU A 91 -10.68 -11.86 3.48
N LEU A 92 -10.30 -11.33 2.32
CA LEU A 92 -11.25 -11.23 1.20
C LEU A 92 -11.77 -12.60 0.76
N GLN A 93 -10.87 -13.58 0.63
CA GLN A 93 -11.27 -14.92 0.20
C GLN A 93 -12.18 -15.60 1.24
N GLU A 94 -11.87 -15.44 2.52
CA GLU A 94 -12.68 -15.99 3.62
C GLU A 94 -14.10 -15.41 3.63
N VAL A 95 -14.23 -14.06 3.50
CA VAL A 95 -15.54 -13.38 3.60
C VAL A 95 -16.36 -13.54 2.33
N LEU A 96 -15.74 -13.49 1.15
CA LEU A 96 -16.45 -13.51 -0.13
C LEU A 96 -16.69 -14.94 -0.66
N ASP A 97 -15.94 -15.92 -0.17
CA ASP A 97 -15.96 -17.31 -0.66
C ASP A 97 -15.76 -17.44 -2.18
N VAL A 98 -14.90 -16.56 -2.74
CA VAL A 98 -14.52 -16.59 -4.16
C VAL A 98 -13.01 -16.69 -4.29
N PRO A 99 -12.47 -17.22 -5.42
CA PRO A 99 -11.03 -17.21 -5.64
C PRO A 99 -10.46 -15.79 -5.65
N VAL A 100 -9.27 -15.61 -5.05
CA VAL A 100 -8.55 -14.34 -4.99
C VAL A 100 -7.15 -14.50 -5.58
N GLY A 101 -6.82 -13.66 -6.55
CA GLY A 101 -5.48 -13.53 -7.11
C GLY A 101 -4.79 -12.27 -6.61
N LEU A 102 -3.54 -12.39 -6.16
CA LEU A 102 -2.73 -11.27 -5.66
C LEU A 102 -1.50 -11.09 -6.54
N ILE A 103 -1.44 -9.94 -7.24
CA ILE A 103 -0.28 -9.53 -8.03
C ILE A 103 0.58 -8.61 -7.18
N HIS A 104 1.69 -9.11 -6.68
CA HIS A 104 2.60 -8.37 -5.81
C HIS A 104 3.68 -7.66 -6.66
N VAL A 105 3.68 -6.32 -6.61
CA VAL A 105 4.59 -5.44 -7.35
C VAL A 105 5.09 -4.34 -6.41
N SER A 106 6.14 -4.61 -5.64
CA SER A 106 6.68 -3.64 -4.69
C SER A 106 8.20 -3.69 -4.62
N TYR A 107 8.80 -2.57 -4.20
CA TYR A 107 10.25 -2.46 -4.00
C TYR A 107 10.54 -1.59 -2.79
N GLY A 108 11.26 -2.14 -1.80
CA GLY A 108 11.62 -1.45 -0.56
C GLY A 108 12.39 -0.15 -0.79
N GLY A 109 12.06 0.88 0.00
CA GLY A 109 12.70 2.20 -0.10
C GLY A 109 12.35 3.01 -1.34
N SER A 110 11.36 2.60 -2.15
CA SER A 110 11.01 3.31 -3.38
C SER A 110 10.26 4.61 -3.13
N SER A 111 10.57 5.63 -3.93
CA SER A 111 9.78 6.85 -4.03
C SER A 111 8.57 6.64 -4.94
N MET A 112 7.53 7.46 -4.78
CA MET A 112 6.34 7.39 -5.64
C MET A 112 6.68 7.67 -7.11
N GLU A 113 7.57 8.60 -7.38
CA GLU A 113 8.00 9.01 -8.71
C GLU A 113 8.61 7.85 -9.52
N ALA A 114 9.22 6.87 -8.84
CA ALA A 114 9.75 5.68 -9.50
C ALA A 114 8.64 4.79 -10.11
N TRP A 115 7.41 4.86 -9.59
CA TRP A 115 6.22 4.15 -10.06
C TRP A 115 5.39 4.90 -11.09
N MET A 116 5.89 6.03 -11.57
CA MET A 116 5.24 6.89 -12.54
C MET A 116 6.05 6.94 -13.84
N ASN A 117 5.40 7.05 -14.99
CA ASN A 117 6.11 7.24 -16.26
C ASN A 117 6.41 8.73 -16.52
N GLN A 118 7.17 9.00 -17.57
CA GLN A 118 7.59 10.35 -17.94
C GLN A 118 6.41 11.29 -18.18
N GLU A 119 5.34 10.82 -18.83
CA GLU A 119 4.14 11.65 -19.09
C GLU A 119 3.41 12.03 -17.79
N MET A 120 3.38 11.13 -16.80
CA MET A 120 2.80 11.43 -15.49
C MET A 120 3.60 12.49 -14.74
N LEU A 121 4.91 12.52 -14.93
CA LEU A 121 5.83 13.38 -14.17
C LEU A 121 6.13 14.74 -14.84
N LYS A 122 5.63 14.98 -16.03
CA LYS A 122 5.93 16.24 -16.79
C LYS A 122 5.59 17.53 -16.04
N ASP A 123 4.59 17.48 -15.16
CA ASP A 123 4.12 18.63 -14.38
C ASP A 123 4.88 18.77 -13.03
N PHE A 124 5.79 17.84 -12.70
CA PHE A 124 6.54 17.78 -11.45
C PHE A 124 8.02 18.07 -11.71
N THR A 125 8.41 19.34 -11.62
CA THR A 125 9.77 19.79 -11.94
C THR A 125 10.85 19.28 -10.99
N SER A 126 10.47 18.80 -9.80
CA SER A 126 11.35 18.12 -8.84
C SER A 126 11.81 16.73 -9.32
N ALA A 127 11.03 16.09 -10.19
CA ALA A 127 11.30 14.74 -10.69
C ALA A 127 12.23 14.81 -11.93
N LYS A 128 13.51 14.51 -11.70
CA LYS A 128 14.49 14.40 -12.80
C LYS A 128 14.43 13.03 -13.45
N ILE A 129 13.96 12.97 -14.70
CA ILE A 129 13.87 11.73 -15.45
C ILE A 129 15.27 11.28 -15.89
N PRO A 130 15.69 10.04 -15.58
CA PRO A 130 17.00 9.54 -15.99
C PRO A 130 17.06 9.29 -17.50
N THR A 131 18.23 9.53 -18.07
CA THR A 131 18.50 9.33 -19.51
C THR A 131 19.59 8.29 -19.76
N THR A 132 20.38 7.99 -18.74
CA THR A 132 21.52 7.05 -18.84
C THR A 132 21.51 6.01 -17.73
N LYS A 133 22.19 4.86 -17.97
CA LYS A 133 22.28 3.78 -16.99
C LYS A 133 23.12 4.17 -15.76
N GLU A 134 24.04 5.09 -15.92
CA GLU A 134 24.91 5.60 -14.84
C GLU A 134 24.08 6.30 -13.77
N GLU A 135 22.95 6.92 -14.15
CA GLU A 135 22.03 7.57 -13.21
C GLU A 135 21.25 6.56 -12.36
N LEU A 136 21.26 5.27 -12.72
CA LEU A 136 20.61 4.18 -11.97
C LEU A 136 21.55 3.45 -10.98
N VAL A 137 22.81 3.88 -10.83
CA VAL A 137 23.78 3.17 -9.99
C VAL A 137 23.46 3.33 -8.50
N LYS A 138 22.99 4.51 -8.09
CA LYS A 138 22.67 4.81 -6.70
C LYS A 138 21.17 4.87 -6.49
N ASP A 139 20.68 4.05 -5.55
CA ASP A 139 19.26 4.01 -5.15
C ASP A 139 18.27 3.96 -6.34
N PRO A 140 18.44 3.03 -7.29
CA PRO A 140 17.70 3.01 -8.55
C PRO A 140 16.18 2.91 -8.36
N ASN A 141 15.73 2.37 -7.23
CA ASN A 141 14.34 2.29 -6.79
C ASN A 141 13.74 3.64 -6.36
N ARG A 142 14.55 4.69 -6.24
CA ARG A 142 14.13 6.08 -5.98
C ARG A 142 14.18 6.95 -7.23
N VAL A 143 14.85 6.48 -8.27
CA VAL A 143 14.98 7.22 -9.53
C VAL A 143 13.63 7.22 -10.26
N PRO A 144 13.11 8.38 -10.69
CA PRO A 144 11.84 8.48 -11.39
C PRO A 144 11.72 7.51 -12.57
N THR A 145 10.56 6.96 -12.78
CA THR A 145 10.15 6.05 -13.87
C THR A 145 10.68 4.61 -13.82
N THR A 146 11.73 4.33 -13.06
CA THR A 146 12.47 3.06 -13.17
C THR A 146 11.67 1.82 -12.78
N LEU A 147 10.82 1.92 -11.76
CA LEU A 147 9.97 0.83 -11.31
C LEU A 147 8.68 0.72 -12.14
N PHE A 148 8.17 1.85 -12.63
CA PHE A 148 7.13 1.82 -13.64
C PHE A 148 7.61 1.02 -14.85
N ASN A 149 8.77 1.34 -15.36
CA ASN A 149 9.34 0.69 -16.54
C ASN A 149 9.65 -0.79 -16.30
N GLY A 150 10.32 -1.09 -15.19
CA GLY A 150 10.83 -2.44 -14.92
C GLY A 150 9.81 -3.40 -14.30
N MET A 151 8.82 -2.92 -13.58
CA MET A 151 7.96 -3.78 -12.76
C MET A 151 6.47 -3.60 -13.03
N LEU A 152 6.00 -2.37 -13.24
CA LEU A 152 4.58 -2.11 -13.41
C LEU A 152 4.13 -2.26 -14.87
N SER A 153 4.92 -1.75 -15.82
CA SER A 153 4.60 -1.77 -17.24
C SER A 153 4.18 -3.15 -17.77
N PRO A 154 4.88 -4.26 -17.44
CA PRO A 154 4.52 -5.57 -17.96
C PRO A 154 3.23 -6.17 -17.35
N VAL A 155 2.65 -5.51 -16.36
CA VAL A 155 1.40 -5.96 -15.70
C VAL A 155 0.20 -5.15 -16.19
N ILE A 156 0.44 -3.98 -16.79
CA ILE A 156 -0.63 -3.10 -17.29
C ILE A 156 -1.48 -3.83 -18.31
N GLY A 157 -2.81 -3.77 -18.12
CA GLY A 157 -3.78 -4.45 -18.99
C GLY A 157 -4.20 -5.83 -18.50
N TYR A 158 -3.53 -6.41 -17.47
CA TYR A 158 -4.09 -7.58 -16.78
C TYR A 158 -5.36 -7.18 -16.05
N GLY A 159 -6.42 -8.00 -16.14
CA GLY A 159 -7.71 -7.71 -15.49
C GLY A 159 -7.56 -7.68 -13.96
N ILE A 160 -7.80 -6.53 -13.35
CA ILE A 160 -7.78 -6.37 -11.88
C ILE A 160 -9.11 -5.82 -11.36
N LYS A 161 -9.48 -6.21 -10.13
CA LYS A 161 -10.60 -5.60 -9.43
C LYS A 161 -10.23 -4.23 -8.89
N GLY A 162 -9.02 -4.11 -8.35
CA GLY A 162 -8.53 -2.88 -7.74
C GLY A 162 -7.06 -2.99 -7.35
N CYS A 163 -6.59 -1.94 -6.68
CA CYS A 163 -5.22 -1.84 -6.19
C CYS A 163 -5.21 -1.58 -4.68
N ILE A 164 -4.30 -2.25 -3.96
CA ILE A 164 -3.86 -1.82 -2.62
C ILE A 164 -2.44 -1.27 -2.70
N TRP A 165 -2.22 -0.15 -2.01
CA TRP A 165 -0.98 0.61 -2.04
C TRP A 165 -0.44 0.90 -0.64
N TYR A 166 0.85 0.62 -0.39
CA TYR A 166 1.47 0.98 0.87
C TYR A 166 2.85 1.60 0.62
N GLN A 167 2.91 2.92 0.65
CA GLN A 167 4.10 3.73 0.38
C GLN A 167 3.91 5.13 0.98
N GLY A 168 4.98 5.81 1.28
CA GLY A 168 4.99 7.18 1.78
C GLY A 168 6.29 7.52 2.50
N GLU A 169 6.90 6.53 3.14
CA GLU A 169 8.09 6.70 3.96
C GLU A 169 9.27 7.27 3.18
N SER A 170 9.39 6.95 1.90
CA SER A 170 10.46 7.49 1.04
C SER A 170 10.17 8.87 0.45
N ASN A 171 8.97 9.42 0.69
CA ASN A 171 8.56 10.75 0.25
C ASN A 171 8.34 11.73 1.41
N TYR A 172 8.54 11.34 2.68
CA TYR A 172 8.20 12.19 3.84
C TYR A 172 8.91 13.55 3.83
N GLU A 173 10.10 13.63 3.27
CA GLU A 173 10.85 14.88 3.12
C GLU A 173 10.23 15.86 2.10
N ARG A 174 9.35 15.37 1.23
CA ARG A 174 8.66 16.14 0.17
C ARG A 174 7.14 15.97 0.26
N ALA A 175 6.61 16.00 1.47
CA ALA A 175 5.19 15.78 1.75
C ALA A 175 4.25 16.75 1.00
N SER A 176 4.69 17.98 0.74
CA SER A 176 3.89 19.01 0.03
C SER A 176 3.48 18.60 -1.39
N GLU A 177 4.24 17.75 -2.07
CA GLU A 177 3.95 17.29 -3.43
C GLU A 177 3.14 15.98 -3.44
N TYR A 178 3.10 15.26 -2.32
CA TYR A 178 2.62 13.89 -2.27
C TYR A 178 1.16 13.72 -2.69
N THR A 179 0.27 14.60 -2.25
CA THR A 179 -1.15 14.54 -2.64
C THR A 179 -1.32 14.67 -4.16
N ALA A 180 -0.62 15.63 -4.77
CA ALA A 180 -0.67 15.84 -6.22
C ALA A 180 -0.06 14.66 -7.00
N LEU A 181 1.10 14.15 -6.57
CA LEU A 181 1.73 12.96 -7.15
C LEU A 181 0.79 11.75 -7.10
N MET A 182 0.18 11.49 -5.94
CA MET A 182 -0.72 10.35 -5.77
C MET A 182 -1.98 10.45 -6.64
N LYS A 183 -2.60 11.62 -6.71
CA LYS A 183 -3.72 11.86 -7.62
C LYS A 183 -3.36 11.60 -9.08
N LYS A 184 -2.23 12.14 -9.51
CA LYS A 184 -1.73 11.96 -10.88
C LYS A 184 -1.42 10.50 -11.16
N MET A 185 -0.74 9.81 -10.25
CA MET A 185 -0.42 8.39 -10.37
C MET A 185 -1.70 7.55 -10.52
N VAL A 186 -2.64 7.66 -9.59
CA VAL A 186 -3.87 6.86 -9.58
C VAL A 186 -4.71 7.11 -10.84
N SER A 187 -4.94 8.38 -11.21
CA SER A 187 -5.70 8.71 -12.42
C SER A 187 -5.05 8.16 -13.69
N SER A 188 -3.72 8.25 -13.77
CA SER A 188 -2.97 7.75 -14.91
C SER A 188 -2.93 6.23 -14.99
N TRP A 189 -2.76 5.53 -13.85
CA TRP A 189 -2.85 4.07 -13.82
C TRP A 189 -4.22 3.60 -14.29
N ARG A 190 -5.30 4.20 -13.80
CA ARG A 190 -6.67 3.92 -14.28
C ARG A 190 -6.80 4.10 -15.79
N GLY A 191 -6.25 5.19 -16.33
CA GLY A 191 -6.22 5.45 -17.76
C GLY A 191 -5.44 4.39 -18.55
N LEU A 192 -4.31 3.91 -18.04
CA LEU A 192 -3.50 2.86 -18.67
C LEU A 192 -4.19 1.49 -18.63
N TRP A 193 -4.85 1.15 -17.52
CA TRP A 193 -5.61 -0.11 -17.40
C TRP A 193 -6.87 -0.14 -18.25
N LYS A 194 -7.48 1.02 -18.54
CA LYS A 194 -8.73 1.15 -19.33
C LYS A 194 -9.91 0.34 -18.75
N GLN A 195 -9.94 0.19 -17.42
CA GLN A 195 -11.00 -0.51 -16.69
C GLN A 195 -11.90 0.44 -15.87
N GLY A 196 -11.92 1.74 -16.22
CA GLY A 196 -12.61 2.77 -15.45
C GLY A 196 -11.91 3.09 -14.13
N ASP A 197 -12.64 3.70 -13.21
CA ASP A 197 -12.13 4.11 -11.91
C ASP A 197 -12.12 2.92 -10.94
N PHE A 198 -11.25 1.94 -11.17
CA PHE A 198 -11.10 0.81 -10.27
C PHE A 198 -10.74 1.26 -8.84
N PRO A 199 -11.16 0.52 -7.79
CA PRO A 199 -10.87 0.85 -6.40
C PRO A 199 -9.38 0.96 -6.11
N PHE A 200 -8.99 2.01 -5.39
CA PHE A 200 -7.61 2.23 -4.96
C PHE A 200 -7.57 2.46 -3.45
N TYR A 201 -7.19 1.43 -2.71
CA TYR A 201 -7.09 1.50 -1.24
C TYR A 201 -5.64 1.60 -0.81
N TYR A 202 -5.35 2.43 0.19
CA TYR A 202 -3.96 2.61 0.59
C TYR A 202 -3.79 2.75 2.10
N ALA A 203 -2.62 2.38 2.57
CA ALA A 203 -2.24 2.54 3.96
C ALA A 203 -1.62 3.92 4.21
N GLN A 204 -2.06 4.60 5.25
CA GLN A 204 -1.33 5.73 5.83
C GLN A 204 -0.06 5.19 6.49
N ILE A 205 1.08 5.87 6.34
CA ILE A 205 2.32 5.39 6.95
C ILE A 205 2.19 5.31 8.46
N ALA A 206 2.72 4.23 9.03
CA ALA A 206 2.77 4.03 10.48
C ALA A 206 3.80 4.97 11.14
N PRO A 207 3.62 5.33 12.42
CA PRO A 207 4.60 6.08 13.18
C PRO A 207 5.95 5.36 13.26
N PHE A 208 7.02 6.15 13.17
CA PHE A 208 8.41 5.75 13.34
C PHE A 208 9.22 6.97 13.76
N ASN A 209 10.34 6.78 14.42
CA ASN A 209 11.24 7.88 14.81
C ASN A 209 12.02 8.44 13.63
N TYR A 210 11.33 9.15 12.72
CA TYR A 210 11.96 9.84 11.58
C TYR A 210 12.96 10.93 12.02
N ALA A 211 12.85 11.44 13.25
CA ALA A 211 13.81 12.40 13.79
C ALA A 211 15.24 11.83 13.82
N SER A 212 15.40 10.52 13.88
CA SER A 212 16.72 9.86 13.80
C SER A 212 17.44 10.14 12.49
N PHE A 213 16.72 10.40 11.40
CA PHE A 213 17.31 10.72 10.10
C PHE A 213 17.68 12.21 9.97
N HIS A 214 16.94 13.12 10.65
CA HIS A 214 17.11 14.56 10.59
C HIS A 214 16.99 15.19 11.99
N PRO A 215 17.93 14.93 12.92
CA PRO A 215 17.77 15.32 14.33
C PRO A 215 17.70 16.83 14.57
N LYS A 216 18.21 17.65 13.63
CA LYS A 216 18.19 19.12 13.73
C LYS A 216 16.96 19.77 13.11
N ASP A 217 16.46 19.23 12.01
CA ASP A 217 15.47 19.88 11.13
C ASP A 217 14.11 19.17 11.14
N TYR A 218 13.96 18.07 11.92
CA TYR A 218 12.79 17.21 11.85
C TYR A 218 11.48 17.92 12.17
N LEU A 219 11.41 18.68 13.25
CA LEU A 219 10.17 19.31 13.69
C LEU A 219 9.67 20.39 12.72
N GLU A 220 10.59 21.13 12.12
CA GLU A 220 10.24 22.26 11.29
C GLU A 220 10.03 21.86 9.82
N LYS A 221 10.82 20.92 9.32
CA LYS A 221 10.95 20.66 7.89
C LYS A 221 10.56 19.25 7.44
N TYR A 222 10.90 18.24 8.25
CA TYR A 222 10.81 16.84 7.85
C TYR A 222 9.86 16.01 8.70
N ASN A 223 8.92 16.64 9.40
CA ASN A 223 7.98 15.95 10.26
C ASN A 223 7.07 15.00 9.46
N SER A 224 7.06 13.72 9.82
CA SER A 224 6.25 12.69 9.16
C SER A 224 4.73 12.92 9.30
N ALA A 225 4.29 13.82 10.16
CA ALA A 225 2.88 14.23 10.22
C ALA A 225 2.43 14.89 8.90
N TYR A 226 3.32 15.61 8.21
CA TYR A 226 2.99 16.26 6.94
C TYR A 226 2.67 15.26 5.83
N ILE A 227 3.41 14.14 5.75
CA ILE A 227 3.10 13.11 4.76
C ILE A 227 1.81 12.37 5.11
N ARG A 228 1.52 12.11 6.39
CA ARG A 228 0.24 11.54 6.82
C ARG A 228 -0.95 12.47 6.52
N GLU A 229 -0.76 13.78 6.71
CA GLU A 229 -1.76 14.78 6.31
C GLU A 229 -1.96 14.79 4.78
N ALA A 230 -0.88 14.70 3.99
CA ALA A 230 -0.97 14.61 2.54
C ALA A 230 -1.71 13.36 2.07
N GLN A 231 -1.50 12.22 2.74
CA GLN A 231 -2.25 10.99 2.52
C GLN A 231 -3.74 11.17 2.87
N LEU A 232 -4.06 11.82 3.98
CA LEU A 232 -5.44 12.13 4.35
C LEU A 232 -6.12 13.09 3.34
N LYS A 233 -5.40 14.10 2.82
CA LYS A 233 -5.92 14.96 1.75
C LYS A 233 -6.22 14.16 0.49
N ALA A 234 -5.32 13.24 0.10
CA ALA A 234 -5.52 12.38 -1.06
C ALA A 234 -6.81 11.54 -0.96
N SER A 235 -7.19 11.06 0.24
CA SER A 235 -8.44 10.28 0.42
C SER A 235 -9.72 11.08 0.13
N LYS A 236 -9.65 12.39 0.22
CA LYS A 236 -10.78 13.29 -0.08
C LYS A 236 -10.83 13.70 -1.55
N GLU A 237 -9.73 13.55 -2.27
CA GLU A 237 -9.56 14.06 -3.63
C GLU A 237 -9.53 12.97 -4.71
N ILE A 238 -9.28 11.72 -4.33
CA ILE A 238 -9.27 10.58 -5.24
C ILE A 238 -10.58 9.82 -5.13
N LEU A 239 -11.38 9.85 -6.18
CA LEU A 239 -12.64 9.10 -6.24
C LEU A 239 -12.39 7.58 -6.15
N ASN A 240 -13.38 6.85 -5.63
CA ASN A 240 -13.29 5.39 -5.44
C ASN A 240 -11.97 4.96 -4.79
N SER A 241 -11.65 5.61 -3.67
CA SER A 241 -10.48 5.31 -2.84
C SER A 241 -10.84 5.16 -1.37
N GLY A 242 -9.90 4.69 -0.58
CA GLY A 242 -10.01 4.60 0.87
C GLY A 242 -8.65 4.47 1.53
N MET A 243 -8.53 5.01 2.74
CA MET A 243 -7.27 5.02 3.49
C MET A 243 -7.39 4.18 4.76
N ALA A 244 -6.51 3.21 4.93
CA ALA A 244 -6.33 2.49 6.19
C ALA A 244 -5.37 3.27 7.09
N VAL A 245 -5.87 3.77 8.22
CA VAL A 245 -5.06 4.46 9.23
C VAL A 245 -4.26 3.45 10.03
N LEU A 246 -2.96 3.69 10.24
CA LEU A 246 -2.04 2.78 10.93
C LEU A 246 -1.28 3.45 12.08
N MET A 247 -1.88 4.46 12.71
CA MET A 247 -1.25 5.21 13.79
C MET A 247 -0.96 4.36 15.04
N ASP A 248 -1.73 3.32 15.27
CA ASP A 248 -1.63 2.40 16.40
C ASP A 248 -0.75 1.16 16.17
N VAL A 249 -0.11 1.06 15.01
CA VAL A 249 0.74 -0.11 14.67
C VAL A 249 2.21 0.26 14.46
N GLY A 250 2.56 1.54 14.62
CA GLY A 250 3.93 2.02 14.48
C GLY A 250 4.84 1.54 15.61
N GLU A 251 6.12 1.52 15.35
CA GLU A 251 7.18 1.19 16.30
C GLU A 251 8.25 2.27 16.23
N GLU A 252 8.67 2.81 17.38
CA GLU A 252 9.64 3.90 17.45
C GLU A 252 10.95 3.58 16.72
N ASN A 253 11.46 2.36 16.90
CA ASN A 253 12.78 1.96 16.43
C ASN A 253 12.75 0.97 15.25
N ASN A 254 11.57 0.70 14.69
CA ASN A 254 11.42 -0.20 13.55
C ASN A 254 10.42 0.38 12.55
N ILE A 255 10.94 0.86 11.41
CA ILE A 255 10.12 1.42 10.32
C ILE A 255 9.22 0.36 9.66
N HIS A 256 9.56 -0.90 9.80
CA HIS A 256 8.79 -2.04 9.31
C HIS A 256 8.00 -2.67 10.45
N SER A 257 6.95 -1.99 10.92
CA SER A 257 6.05 -2.51 11.96
C SER A 257 5.76 -4.00 11.79
N MET A 258 5.87 -4.76 12.88
CA MET A 258 5.63 -6.21 12.85
C MET A 258 4.15 -6.58 12.66
N ASP A 259 3.20 -5.71 12.98
CA ASP A 259 1.76 -5.97 12.89
C ASP A 259 1.23 -5.74 11.46
N LYS A 260 1.58 -6.66 10.54
CA LYS A 260 1.12 -6.64 9.15
C LYS A 260 -0.33 -7.06 9.01
N GLU A 261 -0.86 -7.80 9.97
CA GLU A 261 -2.24 -8.23 10.01
C GLU A 261 -3.20 -7.05 10.06
N LYS A 262 -3.01 -6.12 11.00
CA LYS A 262 -3.84 -4.91 11.07
C LYS A 262 -3.79 -4.11 9.77
N GLY A 263 -2.61 -3.96 9.17
CA GLY A 263 -2.46 -3.25 7.92
C GLY A 263 -3.22 -3.90 6.76
N GLY A 264 -3.05 -5.19 6.55
CA GLY A 264 -3.74 -5.97 5.53
C GLY A 264 -5.25 -6.02 5.74
N ASN A 265 -5.69 -6.30 6.97
CA ASN A 265 -7.10 -6.40 7.29
C ASN A 265 -7.83 -5.06 7.15
N ARG A 266 -7.23 -3.93 7.56
CA ARG A 266 -7.83 -2.60 7.37
C ARG A 266 -7.97 -2.21 5.90
N LEU A 267 -7.04 -2.61 5.05
CA LEU A 267 -7.19 -2.47 3.60
C LEU A 267 -8.32 -3.36 3.06
N ALA A 268 -8.45 -4.59 3.58
CA ALA A 268 -9.54 -5.49 3.23
C ALA A 268 -10.89 -4.96 3.70
N PHE A 269 -10.99 -4.34 4.88
CA PHE A 269 -12.22 -3.70 5.35
C PHE A 269 -12.69 -2.59 4.40
N GLN A 270 -11.77 -1.76 3.87
CA GLN A 270 -12.12 -0.78 2.85
C GLN A 270 -12.71 -1.46 1.60
N ALA A 271 -12.10 -2.55 1.14
CA ALA A 271 -12.57 -3.28 -0.02
C ALA A 271 -13.93 -3.96 0.24
N LEU A 272 -14.09 -4.66 1.35
CA LEU A 272 -15.33 -5.33 1.73
C LEU A 272 -16.51 -4.37 1.79
N ALA A 273 -16.34 -3.21 2.43
CA ALA A 273 -17.38 -2.21 2.54
C ALA A 273 -17.65 -1.50 1.21
N LYS A 274 -16.61 -0.89 0.61
CA LYS A 274 -16.80 0.04 -0.53
C LYS A 274 -16.91 -0.67 -1.89
N THR A 275 -16.24 -1.79 -2.09
CA THR A 275 -16.27 -2.52 -3.37
C THR A 275 -17.30 -3.62 -3.37
N TYR A 276 -17.46 -4.32 -2.25
CA TYR A 276 -18.34 -5.50 -2.18
C TYR A 276 -19.64 -5.25 -1.44
N GLY A 277 -19.84 -4.06 -0.81
CA GLY A 277 -21.08 -3.67 -0.15
C GLY A 277 -21.41 -4.48 1.10
N ILE A 278 -20.39 -5.05 1.76
CA ILE A 278 -20.59 -5.76 3.03
C ILE A 278 -20.80 -4.71 4.13
N GLU A 279 -21.84 -4.89 4.91
CA GLU A 279 -22.26 -3.97 5.98
C GLU A 279 -22.11 -4.62 7.37
N GLY A 280 -22.25 -3.83 8.44
CA GLY A 280 -22.32 -4.30 9.81
C GLY A 280 -20.96 -4.33 10.55
N PHE A 281 -19.95 -3.68 10.01
CA PHE A 281 -18.63 -3.51 10.66
C PHE A 281 -18.03 -2.13 10.39
N GLU A 282 -17.15 -1.67 11.28
CA GLU A 282 -16.43 -0.42 11.12
C GLU A 282 -15.21 -0.62 10.20
N PHE A 283 -15.10 0.24 9.19
CA PHE A 283 -14.00 0.20 8.22
C PHE A 283 -13.26 1.52 8.04
N GLU A 284 -13.84 2.62 8.50
CA GLU A 284 -13.23 3.95 8.53
C GLU A 284 -12.74 4.25 9.97
N SER A 285 -11.61 4.93 10.09
CA SER A 285 -11.19 5.49 11.37
C SER A 285 -11.96 6.78 11.65
N GLN A 286 -12.14 7.09 12.93
CA GLN A 286 -12.77 8.32 13.38
C GLN A 286 -12.07 9.53 12.77
N LYS A 287 -12.86 10.51 12.32
CA LYS A 287 -12.35 11.72 11.66
C LYS A 287 -12.70 12.94 12.49
N TYR A 288 -11.70 13.78 12.75
CA TYR A 288 -11.96 15.08 13.35
C TYR A 288 -13.02 15.85 12.57
N LYS A 289 -14.05 16.31 13.24
CA LYS A 289 -15.16 17.08 12.68
C LYS A 289 -15.07 18.54 13.07
N SER A 290 -15.06 18.84 14.37
CA SER A 290 -15.07 20.19 14.88
C SER A 290 -14.53 20.25 16.32
N MET A 291 -14.22 21.47 16.77
CA MET A 291 -13.84 21.77 18.13
C MET A 291 -14.59 22.99 18.63
N GLU A 292 -15.06 22.92 19.87
CA GLU A 292 -15.66 24.05 20.59
C GLU A 292 -14.89 24.27 21.88
N ILE A 293 -14.59 25.54 22.19
CA ILE A 293 -13.95 25.96 23.44
C ILE A 293 -15.00 26.74 24.24
N LYS A 294 -15.35 26.22 25.42
CA LYS A 294 -16.34 26.86 26.30
C LYS A 294 -15.99 26.59 27.78
N ASP A 295 -16.06 27.62 28.58
CA ASP A 295 -15.93 27.55 30.05
C ASP A 295 -14.63 26.81 30.50
N GLY A 296 -13.50 27.05 29.81
CA GLY A 296 -12.21 26.43 30.12
C GLY A 296 -12.09 24.95 29.66
N SER A 297 -13.09 24.44 28.99
CA SER A 297 -13.11 23.07 28.41
C SER A 297 -13.03 23.12 26.91
N VAL A 298 -12.43 22.06 26.33
CA VAL A 298 -12.39 21.82 24.88
C VAL A 298 -13.21 20.58 24.56
N THR A 299 -14.24 20.75 23.73
CA THR A 299 -15.04 19.65 23.21
C THR A 299 -14.64 19.36 21.77
N VAL A 300 -14.14 18.18 21.49
CA VAL A 300 -13.77 17.72 20.14
C VAL A 300 -14.83 16.73 19.66
N SER A 301 -15.39 17.00 18.48
CA SER A 301 -16.36 16.12 17.82
C SER A 301 -15.69 15.35 16.68
N PHE A 302 -16.13 14.13 16.48
CA PHE A 302 -15.64 13.24 15.43
C PHE A 302 -16.79 12.72 14.57
N ASP A 303 -16.55 12.52 13.27
CA ASP A 303 -17.36 11.69 12.41
C ASP A 303 -16.91 10.22 12.53
N ASP A 304 -17.75 9.29 12.12
CA ASP A 304 -17.49 7.84 12.17
C ASP A 304 -17.18 7.30 13.58
N ALA A 305 -17.84 7.89 14.60
CA ALA A 305 -17.65 7.56 16.02
C ALA A 305 -18.97 7.16 16.73
N ALA A 306 -19.89 6.49 16.02
CA ALA A 306 -21.21 6.14 16.55
C ALA A 306 -21.14 5.25 17.83
N ASN A 307 -20.11 4.41 17.94
CA ASN A 307 -19.87 3.54 19.08
C ASN A 307 -18.92 4.14 20.14
N GLY A 308 -18.60 5.43 20.02
CA GLY A 308 -17.63 6.13 20.88
C GLY A 308 -16.19 5.96 20.38
N ILE A 309 -15.25 6.50 21.17
CA ILE A 309 -13.81 6.41 20.92
C ILE A 309 -13.18 5.72 22.13
N THR A 310 -12.28 4.79 21.87
CA THR A 310 -11.47 4.14 22.91
C THR A 310 -10.08 3.83 22.36
N SER A 311 -9.08 3.79 23.24
CA SER A 311 -7.79 3.18 22.91
C SER A 311 -7.93 1.65 22.85
N TYR A 312 -7.04 1.00 22.09
CA TYR A 312 -7.04 -0.46 21.96
C TYR A 312 -6.82 -1.17 23.30
N ASP A 313 -5.97 -0.63 24.15
CA ASP A 313 -5.63 -1.14 25.48
C ASP A 313 -6.57 -0.63 26.58
N LYS A 314 -7.54 0.24 26.24
CA LYS A 314 -8.46 0.91 27.16
C LYS A 314 -7.78 1.87 28.15
N GLU A 315 -6.57 2.30 27.84
CA GLU A 315 -5.90 3.39 28.55
C GLU A 315 -6.36 4.75 28.03
N ASP A 316 -5.86 5.82 28.62
CA ASP A 316 -6.20 7.18 28.18
C ASP A 316 -5.79 7.42 26.71
N LEU A 317 -6.53 8.28 26.04
CA LEU A 317 -6.28 8.59 24.62
C LEU A 317 -5.04 9.47 24.37
N GLY A 318 -4.29 9.83 25.43
CA GLY A 318 -3.04 10.58 25.39
C GLY A 318 -3.24 12.09 25.39
#